data_6ca1f74825b8cf7d88ee1b3547c84dcb
#
_entry.id   6ca1f74825b8cf7d88ee1b3547c84dcb
#
_cell.length_a   1.000
_cell.length_b   1.000
_cell.length_c   1.000
_cell.angle_alpha   90.00
_cell.angle_beta   90.00
_cell.angle_gamma   90.00
#
_symmetry.space_group_name_H-M   'P 1'
#
loop_
_entity.id
_entity.type
_entity.pdbx_description
1 polymer ?
#
loop_
_entity_poly.entity_id
_entity_poly.type
_entity_poly.pdbx_seq_one_letter_code
_entity_poly.pdbx_strand_id
1 'polypeptide(L)'
;MKTLATDLDGTLYLDDLLIKGVESAYKSLILDNYKIYHTTNNSSQSTDVLAKKLSNLLNADIDLSSIVTPLVVLKEYLSNKKLSIFVYGSKDVKDFVSSISNTVTN
;
A
#
# COMPACT_ATOMS: atom_id res chain seq x y z
N MET A 1 20.27 9.79 -1.52
CA MET A 1 19.09 9.06 -2.06
C MET A 1 17.90 9.98 -2.06
N LYS A 2 17.20 10.05 -3.17
CA LYS A 2 15.98 10.83 -3.30
C LYS A 2 14.77 9.95 -3.03
N THR A 3 13.71 10.53 -2.52
CA THR A 3 12.48 9.81 -2.17
C THR A 3 11.31 10.41 -2.92
N LEU A 4 10.48 9.54 -3.49
CA LEU A 4 9.25 9.89 -4.17
C LEU A 4 8.10 9.08 -3.60
N ALA A 5 6.98 9.70 -3.37
CA ALA A 5 5.74 9.00 -3.04
C ALA A 5 4.77 9.18 -4.22
N THR A 6 4.23 8.08 -4.72
CA THR A 6 3.31 8.13 -5.84
C THR A 6 1.98 7.48 -5.46
N ASP A 7 0.90 8.04 -5.98
CA ASP A 7 -0.40 7.40 -5.98
C ASP A 7 -0.43 6.24 -6.98
N LEU A 8 -1.41 5.39 -6.90
CA LEU A 8 -1.53 4.19 -7.72
C LEU A 8 -2.67 4.31 -8.73
N ASP A 9 -3.92 4.09 -8.31
CA ASP A 9 -5.07 4.13 -9.22
C ASP A 9 -5.21 5.50 -9.86
N GLY A 10 -5.27 5.51 -11.20
CA GLY A 10 -5.39 6.75 -11.97
C GLY A 10 -4.08 7.51 -12.16
N THR A 11 -2.99 7.07 -11.51
CA THR A 11 -1.68 7.71 -11.64
C THR A 11 -0.69 6.78 -12.34
N LEU A 12 -0.52 5.56 -11.83
CA LEU A 12 0.35 4.57 -12.48
C LEU A 12 -0.42 3.66 -13.43
N TYR A 13 -1.65 3.32 -13.08
CA TYR A 13 -2.48 2.42 -13.87
C TYR A 13 -3.95 2.80 -13.75
N LEU A 14 -4.75 2.32 -14.71
CA LEU A 14 -6.20 2.36 -14.67
C LEU A 14 -6.68 0.91 -14.76
N ASP A 15 -7.43 0.47 -13.75
CA ASP A 15 -7.82 -0.92 -13.59
C ASP A 15 -6.60 -1.85 -13.61
N ASP A 16 -6.43 -2.66 -14.65
CA ASP A 16 -5.30 -3.59 -14.76
C ASP A 16 -4.32 -3.19 -15.86
N LEU A 17 -4.42 -1.95 -16.37
CA LEU A 17 -3.56 -1.48 -17.45
C LEU A 17 -2.69 -0.33 -16.99
N LEU A 18 -1.39 -0.49 -17.20
CA LEU A 18 -0.42 0.55 -16.92
C LEU A 18 -0.64 1.75 -17.84
N ILE A 19 -0.58 2.95 -17.29
CA ILE A 19 -0.70 4.18 -18.09
C ILE A 19 0.55 4.31 -18.97
N LYS A 20 0.35 4.70 -20.22
CA LYS A 20 1.43 4.81 -21.20
C LYS A 20 2.54 5.71 -20.69
N GLY A 21 3.77 5.24 -20.79
CA GLY A 21 4.97 5.98 -20.38
C GLY A 21 5.36 5.75 -18.93
N VAL A 22 4.49 5.17 -18.11
CA VAL A 22 4.78 4.97 -16.68
C VAL A 22 5.90 3.97 -16.47
N GLU A 23 5.94 2.85 -17.20
CA GLU A 23 7.00 1.87 -17.02
C GLU A 23 8.38 2.48 -17.26
N SER A 24 8.53 3.21 -18.35
CA SER A 24 9.79 3.87 -18.70
C SER A 24 10.17 4.92 -17.67
N ALA A 25 9.23 5.77 -17.26
CA ALA A 25 9.47 6.80 -16.25
C ALA A 25 9.85 6.19 -14.91
N TYR A 26 9.16 5.14 -14.49
CA TYR A 26 9.44 4.45 -13.23
C TYR A 26 10.85 3.89 -13.20
N LYS A 27 11.24 3.20 -14.27
CA LYS A 27 12.59 2.62 -14.38
C LYS A 27 13.68 3.68 -14.42
N SER A 28 13.42 4.80 -15.07
CA SER A 28 14.35 5.95 -15.08
C SER A 28 14.56 6.51 -13.67
N LEU A 29 13.50 6.61 -12.87
CA LEU A 29 13.61 7.07 -11.49
C LEU A 29 14.44 6.11 -10.65
N ILE A 30 14.25 4.82 -10.81
CA ILE A 30 15.04 3.81 -10.10
C ILE A 30 16.52 3.95 -10.47
N LEU A 31 16.84 4.11 -11.75
CA LEU A 31 18.22 4.30 -12.21
C LEU A 31 18.83 5.60 -11.67
N ASP A 32 18.01 6.62 -11.45
CA ASP A 32 18.46 7.90 -10.87
C ASP A 32 18.44 7.88 -9.33
N ASN A 33 18.43 6.69 -8.75
CA ASN A 33 18.56 6.46 -7.31
C ASN A 33 17.40 7.03 -6.48
N TYR A 34 16.19 7.01 -7.01
CA TYR A 34 14.99 7.31 -6.24
C TYR A 34 14.52 6.10 -5.48
N LYS A 35 14.15 6.32 -4.21
CA LYS A 35 13.34 5.35 -3.46
C LYS A 35 11.88 5.75 -3.65
N ILE A 36 11.06 4.82 -4.15
CA ILE A 36 9.68 5.09 -4.48
C ILE A 36 8.76 4.40 -3.48
N TYR A 37 7.91 5.19 -2.83
CA TYR A 37 6.82 4.70 -1.99
C TYR A 37 5.53 4.71 -2.79
N HIS A 38 4.76 3.65 -2.66
CA HIS A 38 3.53 3.42 -3.40
C HIS A 38 2.36 3.62 -2.45
N THR A 39 1.64 4.73 -2.59
CA THR A 39 0.58 5.11 -1.67
C THR A 39 -0.78 4.95 -2.32
N THR A 40 -1.75 4.49 -1.55
CA THR A 40 -3.12 4.36 -2.03
C THR A 40 -4.11 4.59 -0.91
N ASN A 41 -5.25 5.18 -1.25
CA ASN A 41 -6.40 5.29 -0.35
C ASN A 41 -7.24 4.01 -0.31
N ASN A 42 -6.99 3.09 -1.23
CA ASN A 42 -7.75 1.86 -1.31
C ASN A 42 -7.27 0.87 -0.24
N SER A 43 -8.16 0.50 0.68
CA SER A 43 -7.88 -0.47 1.74
C SER A 43 -8.48 -1.85 1.45
N SER A 44 -9.03 -2.05 0.25
CA SER A 44 -9.69 -3.31 -0.10
C SER A 44 -8.74 -4.44 -0.43
N GLN A 45 -7.47 -4.13 -0.71
CA GLN A 45 -6.45 -5.13 -1.07
C GLN A 45 -5.31 -5.12 -0.06
N SER A 46 -4.75 -6.31 0.19
CA SER A 46 -3.57 -6.44 1.03
C SER A 46 -2.32 -5.87 0.33
N THR A 47 -1.29 -5.58 1.11
CA THR A 47 -0.01 -5.12 0.55
C THR A 47 0.63 -6.17 -0.35
N ASP A 48 0.47 -7.46 -0.04
CA ASP A 48 0.99 -8.55 -0.87
C ASP A 48 0.36 -8.54 -2.26
N VAL A 49 -0.96 -8.39 -2.32
CA VAL A 49 -1.70 -8.35 -3.58
C VAL A 49 -1.28 -7.13 -4.41
N LEU A 50 -1.17 -5.97 -3.76
CA LEU A 50 -0.75 -4.74 -4.45
C LEU A 50 0.69 -4.83 -4.94
N ALA A 51 1.60 -5.37 -4.13
CA ALA A 51 3.00 -5.54 -4.54
C ALA A 51 3.11 -6.44 -5.76
N LYS A 52 2.37 -7.55 -5.77
CA LYS A 52 2.37 -8.49 -6.89
C LYS A 52 1.80 -7.83 -8.16
N LYS A 53 0.70 -7.10 -8.03
CA LYS A 53 0.11 -6.38 -9.15
C LYS A 53 1.09 -5.37 -9.75
N LEU A 54 1.71 -4.55 -8.90
CA LEU A 54 2.68 -3.56 -9.33
C LEU A 54 3.91 -4.20 -9.97
N SER A 55 4.42 -5.26 -9.36
CA SER A 55 5.56 -5.99 -9.90
C SER A 55 5.28 -6.51 -11.30
N ASN A 56 4.10 -7.06 -11.52
CA ASN A 56 3.70 -7.57 -12.84
C ASN A 56 3.51 -6.45 -13.85
N LEU A 57 2.85 -5.36 -13.45
CA LEU A 57 2.58 -4.23 -14.35
C LEU A 57 3.85 -3.48 -14.74
N LEU A 58 4.72 -3.22 -13.75
CA LEU A 58 5.94 -2.43 -13.95
C LEU A 58 7.13 -3.27 -14.40
N ASN A 59 6.99 -4.60 -14.34
CA ASN A 59 8.10 -5.52 -14.61
C ASN A 59 9.33 -5.15 -13.76
N ALA A 60 9.12 -4.99 -12.47
CA ALA A 60 10.12 -4.56 -11.50
C ALA A 60 9.85 -5.22 -10.15
N ASP A 61 10.89 -5.33 -9.33
CA ASP A 61 10.72 -5.81 -7.97
C ASP A 61 10.14 -4.71 -7.09
N ILE A 62 9.10 -5.04 -6.36
CA ILE A 62 8.42 -4.10 -5.46
C ILE A 62 8.57 -4.59 -4.03
N ASP A 63 9.21 -3.78 -3.21
CA ASP A 63 9.38 -4.06 -1.79
C ASP A 63 8.05 -3.82 -1.06
N LEU A 64 7.62 -4.81 -0.28
CA LEU A 64 6.39 -4.70 0.52
C LEU A 64 6.41 -3.48 1.44
N SER A 65 7.57 -3.15 2.01
CA SER A 65 7.70 -2.00 2.90
C SER A 65 7.50 -0.67 2.21
N SER A 66 7.53 -0.63 0.88
CA SER A 66 7.29 0.58 0.10
C SER A 66 5.82 0.88 -0.13
N ILE A 67 4.93 -0.06 0.20
CA ILE A 67 3.50 0.10 -0.02
C ILE A 67 2.84 0.66 1.22
N VAL A 68 2.19 1.80 1.07
CA VAL A 68 1.54 2.52 2.16
C VAL A 68 0.04 2.58 1.89
N THR A 69 -0.73 1.93 2.73
CA THR A 69 -2.20 1.92 2.67
C THR A 69 -2.76 2.49 3.97
N PRO A 70 -4.05 2.82 4.03
CA PRO A 70 -4.65 3.24 5.29
C PRO A 70 -4.50 2.19 6.40
N LEU A 71 -4.55 0.90 6.06
CA LEU A 71 -4.39 -0.16 7.05
C LEU A 71 -2.96 -0.25 7.58
N VAL A 72 -1.97 -0.03 6.72
CA VAL A 72 -0.55 0.02 7.14
C VAL A 72 -0.33 1.16 8.13
N VAL A 73 -0.89 2.33 7.84
CA VAL A 73 -0.79 3.50 8.74
C VAL A 73 -1.51 3.24 10.05
N LEU A 74 -2.68 2.61 9.99
CA LEU A 74 -3.45 2.26 11.18
C LEU A 74 -2.68 1.28 12.06
N LYS A 75 -2.06 0.28 11.47
CA LYS A 75 -1.23 -0.68 12.20
C LYS A 75 -0.12 0.01 12.97
N GLU A 76 0.60 0.91 12.29
CA GLU A 76 1.66 1.70 12.91
C GLU A 76 1.13 2.51 14.09
N TYR A 77 0.00 3.19 13.89
CA TYR A 77 -0.62 4.01 14.92
C TYR A 77 -1.04 3.20 16.14
N LEU A 78 -1.58 2.00 15.94
CA LEU A 78 -2.13 1.17 17.02
C LEU A 78 -1.10 0.27 17.69
N SER A 79 0.10 0.12 17.14
CA SER A 79 1.06 -0.92 17.53
C SER A 79 1.47 -0.89 19.00
N ASN A 80 1.50 0.29 19.62
CA ASN A 80 1.90 0.46 21.03
C ASN A 80 0.77 0.98 21.91
N LYS A 81 -0.48 0.87 21.47
CA LYS A 81 -1.62 1.40 22.19
C LYS A 81 -2.54 0.28 22.66
N LYS A 82 -3.03 0.43 23.88
CA LYS A 82 -4.07 -0.44 24.43
C LYS A 82 -5.38 0.33 24.36
N LEU A 83 -6.13 0.10 23.29
CA LEU A 83 -7.38 0.79 23.04
C LEU A 83 -8.51 -0.22 22.90
N SER A 84 -9.68 0.18 23.38
CA SER A 84 -10.91 -0.53 23.04
C SER A 84 -11.40 0.01 21.72
N ILE A 85 -11.47 -0.84 20.69
CA ILE A 85 -11.73 -0.41 19.33
C ILE A 85 -13.02 -1.05 18.82
N PHE A 86 -13.94 -0.21 18.34
CA PHE A 86 -15.09 -0.66 17.58
C PHE A 86 -14.81 -0.47 16.10
N VAL A 87 -14.92 -1.56 15.33
CA VAL A 87 -14.65 -1.52 13.89
C VAL A 87 -15.97 -1.52 13.13
N TYR A 88 -16.19 -0.46 12.37
CA TYR A 88 -17.28 -0.37 11.42
C TYR A 88 -16.70 -0.49 10.02
N GLY A 89 -16.87 -1.66 9.42
CA GLY A 89 -16.26 -1.93 8.12
C GLY A 89 -16.49 -3.37 7.68
N SER A 90 -15.76 -3.77 6.65
CA SER A 90 -15.82 -5.13 6.13
C SER A 90 -15.22 -6.13 7.13
N LYS A 91 -15.51 -7.41 6.90
CA LYS A 91 -14.93 -8.49 7.70
C LYS A 91 -13.40 -8.46 7.64
N ASP A 92 -12.83 -8.18 6.47
CA ASP A 92 -11.37 -8.13 6.29
C ASP A 92 -10.74 -7.04 7.15
N VAL A 93 -11.37 -5.87 7.23
CA VAL A 93 -10.90 -4.79 8.10
C VAL A 93 -11.01 -5.17 9.57
N LYS A 94 -12.11 -5.80 9.97
CA LYS A 94 -12.28 -6.30 11.35
C LYS A 94 -11.21 -7.32 11.71
N ASP A 95 -10.95 -8.26 10.83
CA ASP A 95 -9.94 -9.30 11.05
C ASP A 95 -8.55 -8.67 11.15
N PHE A 96 -8.26 -7.70 10.29
CA PHE A 96 -6.98 -6.99 10.33
C PHE A 96 -6.78 -6.26 11.66
N VAL A 97 -7.78 -5.49 12.11
CA VAL A 97 -7.69 -4.75 13.37
C VAL A 97 -7.58 -5.70 14.55
N SER A 98 -8.29 -6.82 14.52
CA SER A 98 -8.19 -7.85 15.57
C SER A 98 -6.80 -8.46 15.65
N SER A 99 -6.08 -8.54 14.54
CA SER A 99 -4.73 -9.10 14.50
C SER A 99 -3.67 -8.16 15.08
N ILE A 100 -3.95 -6.85 15.15
CA ILE A 100 -2.98 -5.84 15.58
C ILE A 100 -3.35 -5.14 16.87
N SER A 101 -4.56 -5.34 17.37
CA SER A 101 -5.05 -4.69 18.60
C SER A 101 -5.36 -5.73 19.67
N ASN A 102 -5.12 -5.34 20.93
CA ASN A 102 -5.40 -6.19 22.07
C ASN A 102 -6.89 -6.27 22.39
N THR A 103 -7.67 -5.29 21.97
CA THR A 103 -9.08 -5.20 22.33
C THR A 103 -9.88 -4.66 21.16
N VAL A 104 -10.78 -5.48 20.63
CA VAL A 104 -11.74 -5.07 19.61
C VAL A 104 -13.15 -5.29 20.17
N THR A 105 -13.96 -4.26 20.08
CA THR A 105 -15.35 -4.26 20.55
C THR A 105 -16.27 -4.26 19.35
N ASN A 106 -17.21 -5.19 19.33
CA ASN A 106 -18.24 -5.25 18.28
C ASN A 106 -19.59 -4.77 18.80
#